data_28b48a90fd2be96a35f25f2646a49b46
#
_entry.id   28b48a90fd2be96a35f25f2646a49b46
#
_cell.length_a   1.000
_cell.length_b   1.000
_cell.length_c   1.000
_cell.angle_alpha   90.00
_cell.angle_beta   90.00
_cell.angle_gamma   90.00
#
_symmetry.space_group_name_H-M   'P 1'
#
loop_
_entity.id
_entity.type
_entity.pdbx_description
1 polymer ?
#
loop_
_entity_poly.entity_id
_entity_poly.type
_entity_poly.pdbx_seq_one_letter_code
_entity_poly.pdbx_strand_id
1 'polypeptide(L)'
;MFDKIEEAIEEIRKGEMVIVVDDEDRENEGDFVMAAEMITPDKINFMATYGKGLICAPVTGDTAERLELNLMVENNECLYETAFTVSVDCANGGTGISAADRSKTIEFLADEKTKPEDLVKPGHIFPLIAKPGGVLQRAGHTEAAVDMCQLAGLKSTSVICEIMDDDGVMAKRDRLIELAKSWKMKIVTIKDLIEYRRLNPLPELTIQKKLVKKTSTIDFPNKFGKFELHMFESHVKNQSHHVAITKGKIDPNKPTLVRVHSECFTGDIFGSCRCECGSQLEK
;
A
#
# COMPACT_ATOMS: atom_id res chain seq x y z
N MET A 1 11.50 14.43 19.51
CA MET A 1 12.33 14.27 18.30
C MET A 1 12.02 12.88 17.78
N PHE A 2 11.79 12.73 16.49
CA PHE A 2 11.56 11.43 15.85
C PHE A 2 12.86 10.64 15.70
N ASP A 3 12.75 9.32 15.70
CA ASP A 3 13.86 8.40 15.47
C ASP A 3 14.15 8.27 13.96
N LYS A 4 15.26 7.62 13.62
CA LYS A 4 15.60 7.34 12.21
C LYS A 4 14.81 6.14 11.69
N ILE A 5 14.50 6.16 10.41
CA ILE A 5 13.75 5.06 9.75
C ILE A 5 14.50 3.73 9.86
N GLU A 6 15.83 3.74 9.73
CA GLU A 6 16.66 2.55 9.86
C GLU A 6 16.53 1.89 11.24
N GLU A 7 16.41 2.70 12.29
CA GLU A 7 16.26 2.19 13.67
C GLU A 7 14.87 1.54 13.84
N ALA A 8 13.82 2.15 13.29
CA ALA A 8 12.48 1.58 13.33
C ALA A 8 12.36 0.28 12.51
N ILE A 9 13.00 0.23 11.33
CA ILE A 9 13.08 -1.00 10.52
C ILE A 9 13.78 -2.12 11.29
N GLU A 10 14.85 -1.81 12.02
CA GLU A 10 15.57 -2.79 12.83
C GLU A 10 14.71 -3.33 13.99
N GLU A 11 13.90 -2.47 14.62
CA GLU A 11 12.95 -2.93 15.66
C GLU A 11 11.88 -3.85 15.07
N ILE A 12 11.30 -3.49 13.92
CA ILE A 12 10.34 -4.37 13.23
C ILE A 12 10.97 -5.72 12.86
N ARG A 13 12.24 -5.71 12.40
CA ARG A 13 12.98 -6.95 12.07
C ARG A 13 13.15 -7.86 13.30
N LYS A 14 13.29 -7.28 14.49
CA LYS A 14 13.34 -8.03 15.76
C LYS A 14 11.97 -8.48 16.25
N GLY A 15 10.90 -8.10 15.56
CA GLY A 15 9.52 -8.36 15.95
C GLY A 15 8.99 -7.40 17.00
N GLU A 16 9.62 -6.23 17.18
CA GLU A 16 9.12 -5.21 18.09
C GLU A 16 8.15 -4.25 17.38
N MET A 17 7.28 -3.62 18.17
CA MET A 17 6.37 -2.58 17.70
C MET A 17 7.11 -1.24 17.61
N VAL A 18 6.70 -0.42 16.62
CA VAL A 18 7.09 0.97 16.50
C VAL A 18 5.83 1.84 16.40
N ILE A 19 5.98 3.14 16.62
CA ILE A 19 4.91 4.12 16.38
C ILE A 19 5.21 4.83 15.06
N VAL A 20 4.22 4.86 14.18
CA VAL A 20 4.28 5.59 12.91
C VAL A 20 3.25 6.72 12.97
N VAL A 21 3.68 7.94 12.64
CA VAL A 21 2.85 9.14 12.68
C VAL A 21 2.69 9.69 11.28
N ASP A 22 1.47 10.04 10.89
CA ASP A 22 1.23 10.68 9.61
C ASP A 22 1.35 12.22 9.67
N ASP A 23 1.06 12.89 8.56
CA ASP A 23 1.17 14.35 8.45
C ASP A 23 0.06 15.06 9.23
N GLU A 24 0.36 16.23 9.79
CA GLU A 24 -0.59 17.07 10.50
C GLU A 24 -1.75 17.54 9.60
N ASP A 25 -1.50 17.65 8.29
CA ASP A 25 -2.48 18.04 7.28
C ASP A 25 -3.32 16.84 6.79
N ARG A 26 -3.05 15.60 7.25
CA ARG A 26 -3.80 14.39 6.90
C ARG A 26 -4.72 13.96 8.05
N GLU A 27 -4.42 12.91 8.79
CA GLU A 27 -5.18 12.44 9.96
C GLU A 27 -4.62 13.03 11.26
N ASN A 28 -3.31 13.33 11.25
CA ASN A 28 -2.55 13.76 12.41
C ASN A 28 -2.70 12.75 13.57
N GLU A 29 -2.48 11.48 13.25
CA GLU A 29 -2.63 10.35 14.14
C GLU A 29 -1.34 9.52 14.19
N GLY A 30 -1.26 8.60 15.12
CA GLY A 30 -0.18 7.65 15.24
C GLY A 30 -0.70 6.25 15.50
N ASP A 31 -0.13 5.28 14.79
CA ASP A 31 -0.44 3.88 14.92
C ASP A 31 0.73 3.10 15.51
N PHE A 32 0.44 2.09 16.31
CA PHE A 32 1.34 0.97 16.48
C PHE A 32 1.48 0.23 15.16
N VAL A 33 2.71 -0.13 14.80
CA VAL A 33 3.02 -0.90 13.59
C VAL A 33 3.98 -2.02 13.94
N MET A 34 3.70 -3.24 13.47
CA MET A 34 4.61 -4.37 13.55
C MET A 34 4.36 -5.40 12.46
N ALA A 35 5.32 -6.31 12.26
CA ALA A 35 5.17 -7.42 11.31
C ALA A 35 4.18 -8.47 11.84
N ALA A 36 3.25 -8.90 10.97
CA ALA A 36 2.21 -9.87 11.32
C ALA A 36 2.78 -11.26 11.63
N GLU A 37 3.85 -11.68 10.98
CA GLU A 37 4.50 -12.99 11.25
C GLU A 37 5.18 -13.07 12.61
N MET A 38 5.34 -11.93 13.31
CA MET A 38 5.96 -11.83 14.62
C MET A 38 4.95 -11.47 15.72
N ILE A 39 3.64 -11.51 15.39
CA ILE A 39 2.58 -11.16 16.34
C ILE A 39 2.47 -12.19 17.45
N THR A 40 2.11 -11.73 18.63
CA THR A 40 1.81 -12.59 19.78
C THR A 40 0.56 -12.12 20.50
N PRO A 41 -0.10 -12.99 21.31
CA PRO A 41 -1.23 -12.57 22.13
C PRO A 41 -0.92 -11.38 23.05
N ASP A 42 0.29 -11.31 23.61
CA ASP A 42 0.71 -10.21 24.48
C ASP A 42 0.79 -8.89 23.70
N LYS A 43 1.26 -8.92 22.47
CA LYS A 43 1.34 -7.74 21.61
C LYS A 43 -0.06 -7.25 21.18
N ILE A 44 -0.97 -8.16 20.85
CA ILE A 44 -2.38 -7.82 20.63
C ILE A 44 -3.02 -7.22 21.86
N ASN A 45 -2.78 -7.82 23.03
CA ASN A 45 -3.28 -7.31 24.30
C ASN A 45 -2.73 -5.90 24.60
N PHE A 46 -1.46 -5.66 24.29
CA PHE A 46 -0.84 -4.34 24.42
C PHE A 46 -1.51 -3.32 23.52
N MET A 47 -1.69 -3.62 22.23
CA MET A 47 -2.39 -2.75 21.26
C MET A 47 -3.81 -2.44 21.74
N ALA A 48 -4.58 -3.45 22.15
CA ALA A 48 -5.95 -3.28 22.61
C ALA A 48 -6.04 -2.43 23.91
N THR A 49 -5.07 -2.57 24.81
CA THR A 49 -5.06 -1.89 26.11
C THR A 49 -4.60 -0.43 25.98
N TYR A 50 -3.53 -0.21 25.25
CA TYR A 50 -2.84 1.09 25.19
C TYR A 50 -3.08 1.86 23.91
N GLY A 51 -3.35 1.20 22.79
CA GLY A 51 -3.77 1.84 21.55
C GLY A 51 -5.24 2.21 21.59
N LYS A 52 -6.08 1.27 22.02
CA LYS A 52 -7.55 1.43 22.11
C LYS A 52 -8.23 1.60 20.74
N GLY A 53 -7.46 1.61 19.65
CA GLY A 53 -7.92 1.72 18.29
C GLY A 53 -8.43 0.40 17.70
N LEU A 54 -8.72 0.40 16.41
CA LEU A 54 -9.13 -0.79 15.68
C LEU A 54 -7.89 -1.58 15.25
N ILE A 55 -7.78 -2.84 15.69
CA ILE A 55 -6.69 -3.70 15.25
C ILE A 55 -6.95 -4.15 13.82
N CYS A 56 -6.14 -3.65 12.89
CA CYS A 56 -6.20 -3.93 11.48
C CYS A 56 -4.98 -4.70 11.00
N ALA A 57 -5.13 -5.41 9.87
CA ALA A 57 -4.05 -6.16 9.25
C ALA A 57 -3.80 -5.67 7.82
N PRO A 58 -2.90 -4.70 7.59
CA PRO A 58 -2.45 -4.34 6.25
C PRO A 58 -1.86 -5.54 5.51
N VAL A 59 -2.35 -5.75 4.29
CA VAL A 59 -1.94 -6.83 3.38
C VAL A 59 -1.69 -6.28 1.97
N THR A 60 -0.93 -6.99 1.16
CA THR A 60 -0.80 -6.67 -0.26
C THR A 60 -2.03 -7.10 -1.04
N GLY A 61 -2.21 -6.53 -2.25
CA GLY A 61 -3.28 -6.94 -3.17
C GLY A 61 -3.19 -8.44 -3.52
N ASP A 62 -1.99 -8.99 -3.64
CA ASP A 62 -1.78 -10.43 -3.93
C ASP A 62 -2.22 -11.31 -2.77
N THR A 63 -1.94 -10.90 -1.53
CA THR A 63 -2.44 -11.60 -0.34
C THR A 63 -3.95 -11.54 -0.27
N ALA A 64 -4.55 -10.38 -0.56
CA ALA A 64 -6.00 -10.23 -0.59
C ALA A 64 -6.65 -11.08 -1.67
N GLU A 65 -6.08 -11.14 -2.88
CA GLU A 65 -6.54 -12.01 -3.97
C GLU A 65 -6.44 -13.50 -3.59
N ARG A 66 -5.29 -13.93 -3.07
CA ARG A 66 -5.03 -15.31 -2.65
C ARG A 66 -6.01 -15.80 -1.58
N LEU A 67 -6.37 -14.94 -0.62
CA LEU A 67 -7.24 -15.25 0.50
C LEU A 67 -8.72 -14.87 0.24
N GLU A 68 -9.04 -14.42 -0.98
CA GLU A 68 -10.39 -13.97 -1.37
C GLU A 68 -10.95 -12.91 -0.40
N LEU A 69 -10.10 -11.94 0.00
CA LEU A 69 -10.48 -10.83 0.86
C LEU A 69 -11.12 -9.73 0.02
N ASN A 70 -12.43 -9.82 -0.15
CA ASN A 70 -13.19 -8.82 -0.90
C ASN A 70 -13.30 -7.51 -0.13
N LEU A 71 -13.31 -6.38 -0.85
CA LEU A 71 -13.61 -5.08 -0.26
C LEU A 71 -14.96 -5.12 0.46
N MET A 72 -15.04 -4.42 1.59
CA MET A 72 -16.23 -4.32 2.40
C MET A 72 -17.38 -3.63 1.66
N VAL A 73 -17.06 -2.69 0.77
CA VAL A 73 -18.01 -1.94 -0.05
C VAL A 73 -17.47 -1.79 -1.49
N GLU A 74 -18.39 -1.71 -2.46
CA GLU A 74 -18.03 -1.46 -3.86
C GLU A 74 -17.59 -0.01 -4.07
N ASN A 75 -18.31 0.94 -3.46
CA ASN A 75 -18.00 2.36 -3.51
C ASN A 75 -17.45 2.79 -2.14
N ASN A 76 -16.16 3.12 -2.10
CA ASN A 76 -15.52 3.59 -0.88
C ASN A 76 -15.73 5.11 -0.74
N GLU A 77 -16.49 5.50 0.29
CA GLU A 77 -16.80 6.91 0.62
C GLU A 77 -15.89 7.47 1.73
N CYS A 78 -14.91 6.69 2.21
CA CYS A 78 -13.97 7.15 3.24
C CYS A 78 -13.09 8.28 2.70
N LEU A 79 -12.92 9.33 3.51
CA LEU A 79 -12.15 10.54 3.16
C LEU A 79 -10.75 10.21 2.61
N TYR A 80 -10.09 9.22 3.18
CA TYR A 80 -8.73 8.80 2.79
C TYR A 80 -8.70 7.51 1.98
N GLU A 81 -9.84 7.02 1.51
CA GLU A 81 -9.97 5.83 0.66
C GLU A 81 -9.32 4.57 1.25
N THR A 82 -9.32 4.40 2.56
CA THR A 82 -8.77 3.20 3.21
C THR A 82 -9.53 1.97 2.72
N ALA A 83 -8.80 1.03 2.12
CA ALA A 83 -9.38 -0.12 1.45
C ALA A 83 -9.68 -1.27 2.44
N PHE A 84 -10.70 -1.08 3.26
CA PHE A 84 -11.21 -2.12 4.15
C PHE A 84 -11.75 -3.31 3.36
N THR A 85 -11.35 -4.50 3.78
CA THR A 85 -11.99 -5.75 3.34
C THR A 85 -13.04 -6.19 4.35
N VAL A 86 -13.83 -7.19 4.00
CA VAL A 86 -14.66 -7.89 4.98
C VAL A 86 -13.75 -8.43 6.08
N SER A 87 -14.15 -8.26 7.34
CA SER A 87 -13.40 -8.75 8.51
C SER A 87 -13.34 -10.28 8.53
N VAL A 88 -12.29 -10.83 9.15
CA VAL A 88 -12.04 -12.27 9.18
C VAL A 88 -11.64 -12.76 10.57
N ASP A 89 -11.85 -14.05 10.80
CA ASP A 89 -11.27 -14.82 11.92
C ASP A 89 -10.68 -16.12 11.39
N CYS A 90 -9.74 -16.70 12.14
CA CYS A 90 -9.23 -18.03 11.87
C CYS A 90 -10.34 -19.09 12.07
N ALA A 91 -10.56 -19.96 11.08
CA ALA A 91 -11.60 -20.99 11.12
C ALA A 91 -11.47 -21.95 12.32
N ASN A 92 -10.25 -22.18 12.78
CA ASN A 92 -9.93 -23.06 13.91
C ASN A 92 -9.66 -22.27 15.21
N GLY A 93 -10.23 -21.06 15.33
CA GLY A 93 -10.16 -20.21 16.53
C GLY A 93 -11.29 -20.46 17.53
N GLY A 94 -11.30 -19.65 18.60
CA GLY A 94 -12.41 -19.56 19.54
C GLY A 94 -13.52 -18.61 19.01
N THR A 95 -13.94 -17.65 19.85
CA THR A 95 -14.94 -16.63 19.46
C THR A 95 -14.36 -15.50 18.59
N GLY A 96 -13.07 -15.53 18.30
CA GLY A 96 -12.36 -14.57 17.43
C GLY A 96 -11.84 -13.31 18.13
N ILE A 97 -12.46 -12.88 19.25
CA ILE A 97 -12.17 -11.56 19.86
C ILE A 97 -11.02 -11.56 20.88
N SER A 98 -10.67 -12.72 21.46
CA SER A 98 -9.59 -12.76 22.44
C SER A 98 -8.25 -12.36 21.80
N ALA A 99 -7.29 -11.88 22.61
CA ALA A 99 -5.96 -11.56 22.10
C ALA A 99 -5.29 -12.77 21.43
N ALA A 100 -5.53 -13.99 21.94
CA ALA A 100 -5.05 -15.22 21.35
C ALA A 100 -5.70 -15.54 20.00
N ASP A 101 -7.01 -15.36 19.88
CA ASP A 101 -7.72 -15.62 18.62
C ASP A 101 -7.31 -14.58 17.54
N ARG A 102 -7.22 -13.31 17.92
CA ARG A 102 -6.80 -12.24 17.01
C ARG A 102 -5.36 -12.42 16.53
N SER A 103 -4.42 -12.75 17.43
CA SER A 103 -3.04 -13.02 17.00
C SER A 103 -2.98 -14.21 16.04
N LYS A 104 -3.71 -15.28 16.33
CA LYS A 104 -3.79 -16.45 15.45
C LYS A 104 -4.36 -16.10 14.06
N THR A 105 -5.41 -15.29 14.00
CA THR A 105 -5.99 -14.83 12.72
C THR A 105 -4.95 -14.03 11.92
N ILE A 106 -4.20 -13.14 12.58
CA ILE A 106 -3.16 -12.34 11.94
C ILE A 106 -1.99 -13.21 11.45
N GLU A 107 -1.56 -14.21 12.23
CA GLU A 107 -0.56 -15.19 11.79
C GLU A 107 -1.00 -15.91 10.51
N PHE A 108 -2.28 -16.32 10.44
CA PHE A 108 -2.84 -16.94 9.24
C PHE A 108 -2.85 -16.01 8.04
N LEU A 109 -3.14 -14.73 8.21
CA LEU A 109 -3.05 -13.74 7.12
C LEU A 109 -1.62 -13.60 6.58
N ALA A 110 -0.62 -13.76 7.43
CA ALA A 110 0.80 -13.68 7.08
C ALA A 110 1.37 -15.00 6.52
N ASP A 111 0.73 -16.14 6.74
CA ASP A 111 1.23 -17.43 6.25
C ASP A 111 0.83 -17.62 4.76
N GLU A 112 1.84 -17.79 3.91
CA GLU A 112 1.65 -18.06 2.48
C GLU A 112 0.90 -19.37 2.19
N LYS A 113 0.89 -20.31 3.14
CA LYS A 113 0.20 -21.59 3.02
C LYS A 113 -1.29 -21.51 3.36
N THR A 114 -1.72 -20.44 4.00
CA THR A 114 -3.12 -20.20 4.36
C THR A 114 -3.98 -20.12 3.11
N LYS A 115 -5.10 -20.79 3.14
CA LYS A 115 -6.10 -20.83 2.07
C LYS A 115 -7.37 -20.07 2.49
N PRO A 116 -8.26 -19.70 1.57
CA PRO A 116 -9.51 -19.03 1.90
C PRO A 116 -10.37 -19.77 2.92
N GLU A 117 -10.40 -21.12 2.87
CA GLU A 117 -11.16 -21.96 3.79
C GLU A 117 -10.62 -21.99 5.23
N ASP A 118 -9.40 -21.54 5.45
CA ASP A 118 -8.80 -21.41 6.79
C ASP A 118 -9.27 -20.15 7.53
N LEU A 119 -10.02 -19.29 6.84
CA LEU A 119 -10.59 -18.04 7.35
C LEU A 119 -12.11 -18.08 7.28
N VAL A 120 -12.77 -17.57 8.32
CA VAL A 120 -14.23 -17.34 8.34
C VAL A 120 -14.52 -15.85 8.22
N LYS A 121 -15.64 -15.52 7.59
CA LYS A 121 -16.12 -14.16 7.32
C LYS A 121 -17.59 -14.03 7.76
N PRO A 122 -17.99 -12.97 8.48
CA PRO A 122 -17.13 -11.91 9.07
C PRO A 122 -16.38 -12.39 10.31
N GLY A 123 -15.42 -11.58 10.79
CA GLY A 123 -14.63 -11.83 11.99
C GLY A 123 -14.25 -10.56 12.73
N HIS A 124 -13.17 -10.61 13.51
CA HIS A 124 -12.75 -9.53 14.41
C HIS A 124 -11.41 -8.89 14.01
N ILE A 125 -10.76 -9.36 12.94
CA ILE A 125 -9.61 -8.70 12.31
C ILE A 125 -10.04 -8.10 10.98
N PHE A 126 -9.60 -6.87 10.73
CA PHE A 126 -9.93 -6.09 9.55
C PHE A 126 -8.72 -5.98 8.62
N PRO A 127 -8.63 -6.83 7.57
CA PRO A 127 -7.58 -6.68 6.59
C PRO A 127 -7.77 -5.39 5.78
N LEU A 128 -6.65 -4.69 5.50
CA LEU A 128 -6.60 -3.47 4.70
C LEU A 128 -5.71 -3.71 3.49
N ILE A 129 -6.19 -3.42 2.29
CA ILE A 129 -5.41 -3.61 1.07
C ILE A 129 -4.52 -2.38 0.84
N ALA A 130 -3.20 -2.54 0.98
CA ALA A 130 -2.23 -1.51 0.66
C ALA A 130 -2.21 -1.22 -0.85
N LYS A 131 -2.07 0.05 -1.22
CA LYS A 131 -1.91 0.45 -2.62
C LYS A 131 -0.57 -0.07 -3.16
N PRO A 132 -0.54 -0.60 -4.40
CA PRO A 132 0.72 -0.92 -5.07
C PRO A 132 1.64 0.31 -5.12
N GLY A 133 2.93 0.13 -4.79
CA GLY A 133 3.88 1.25 -4.66
C GLY A 133 4.02 1.81 -3.24
N GLY A 134 3.20 1.34 -2.29
CA GLY A 134 3.34 1.67 -0.87
C GLY A 134 3.18 3.15 -0.57
N VAL A 135 3.96 3.67 0.38
CA VAL A 135 3.88 5.10 0.80
C VAL A 135 4.18 6.09 -0.32
N LEU A 136 4.83 5.67 -1.41
CA LEU A 136 5.05 6.53 -2.58
C LEU A 136 3.77 6.77 -3.38
N GLN A 137 2.79 5.88 -3.28
CA GLN A 137 1.48 5.98 -3.93
C GLN A 137 0.42 6.60 -3.01
N ARG A 138 0.38 6.19 -1.75
CA ARG A 138 -0.54 6.70 -0.73
C ARG A 138 0.18 6.81 0.61
N ALA A 139 0.26 8.03 1.14
CA ALA A 139 0.95 8.35 2.39
C ALA A 139 0.11 8.00 3.62
N GLY A 140 -0.32 6.73 3.76
CA GLY A 140 -1.15 6.23 4.87
C GLY A 140 -0.45 5.16 5.70
N HIS A 141 -0.96 4.93 6.92
CA HIS A 141 -0.44 3.92 7.86
C HIS A 141 -0.48 2.49 7.26
N THR A 142 -1.50 2.17 6.46
CA THR A 142 -1.63 0.89 5.74
C THR A 142 -0.41 0.61 4.86
N GLU A 143 -0.04 1.58 4.02
CA GLU A 143 1.10 1.48 3.12
C GLU A 143 2.42 1.52 3.88
N ALA A 144 2.52 2.39 4.89
CA ALA A 144 3.71 2.51 5.72
C ALA A 144 4.04 1.20 6.42
N ALA A 145 3.04 0.52 6.98
CA ALA A 145 3.21 -0.73 7.68
C ALA A 145 3.71 -1.86 6.77
N VAL A 146 3.15 -1.99 5.56
CA VAL A 146 3.59 -2.97 4.55
C VAL A 146 5.02 -2.66 4.08
N ASP A 147 5.31 -1.40 3.74
CA ASP A 147 6.65 -0.97 3.30
C ASP A 147 7.72 -1.24 4.36
N MET A 148 7.44 -0.95 5.63
CA MET A 148 8.38 -1.18 6.72
C MET A 148 8.67 -2.67 6.95
N CYS A 149 7.66 -3.53 6.81
CA CYS A 149 7.87 -4.99 6.86
C CYS A 149 8.76 -5.46 5.71
N GLN A 150 8.53 -4.98 4.50
CA GLN A 150 9.35 -5.31 3.33
C GLN A 150 10.80 -4.80 3.48
N LEU A 151 10.99 -3.57 3.97
CA LEU A 151 12.31 -3.00 4.26
C LEU A 151 13.04 -3.79 5.36
N ALA A 152 12.30 -4.36 6.30
CA ALA A 152 12.85 -5.25 7.31
C ALA A 152 13.21 -6.65 6.79
N GLY A 153 12.86 -6.97 5.52
CA GLY A 153 13.07 -8.30 4.92
C GLY A 153 12.08 -9.35 5.43
N LEU A 154 10.93 -8.92 5.92
CA LEU A 154 9.84 -9.75 6.44
C LEU A 154 8.69 -9.84 5.42
N LYS A 155 7.70 -10.70 5.71
CA LYS A 155 6.50 -10.83 4.89
C LYS A 155 5.72 -9.51 4.83
N SER A 156 5.10 -9.26 3.67
CA SER A 156 4.37 -8.02 3.38
C SER A 156 2.98 -7.95 4.02
N THR A 157 2.84 -8.51 5.21
CA THR A 157 1.65 -8.45 6.05
C THR A 157 2.02 -7.86 7.39
N SER A 158 1.27 -6.90 7.86
CA SER A 158 1.54 -6.15 9.08
C SER A 158 0.33 -6.08 9.99
N VAL A 159 0.51 -5.52 11.18
CA VAL A 159 -0.55 -5.19 12.12
C VAL A 159 -0.42 -3.72 12.46
N ILE A 160 -1.55 -3.03 12.48
CA ILE A 160 -1.63 -1.65 12.93
C ILE A 160 -2.77 -1.49 13.93
N CYS A 161 -2.65 -0.48 14.79
CA CYS A 161 -3.70 -0.07 15.72
C CYS A 161 -3.48 1.40 16.06
N GLU A 162 -4.50 2.21 15.88
CA GLU A 162 -4.47 3.62 16.19
C GLU A 162 -4.28 3.84 17.70
N ILE A 163 -3.65 4.96 18.08
CA ILE A 163 -3.36 5.30 19.47
C ILE A 163 -4.25 6.46 19.92
N MET A 164 -5.13 6.17 20.87
CA MET A 164 -5.96 7.17 21.56
C MET A 164 -5.36 7.54 22.91
N ASP A 165 -5.59 8.76 23.36
CA ASP A 165 -5.30 9.18 24.72
C ASP A 165 -6.36 8.65 25.71
N ASP A 166 -6.17 8.92 27.01
CA ASP A 166 -7.03 8.38 28.07
C ASP A 166 -8.45 8.94 28.07
N ASP A 167 -8.65 10.11 27.46
CA ASP A 167 -9.95 10.75 27.26
C ASP A 167 -10.72 10.24 26.02
N GLY A 168 -10.11 9.31 25.24
CA GLY A 168 -10.71 8.74 24.02
C GLY A 168 -10.52 9.59 22.79
N VAL A 169 -9.75 10.68 22.85
CA VAL A 169 -9.36 11.49 21.70
C VAL A 169 -8.09 10.90 21.07
N MET A 170 -7.91 11.05 19.77
CA MET A 170 -6.70 10.57 19.10
C MET A 170 -5.46 11.27 19.65
N ALA A 171 -4.46 10.49 20.07
CA ALA A 171 -3.20 11.01 20.59
C ALA A 171 -2.47 11.79 19.47
N LYS A 172 -2.16 13.06 19.76
CA LYS A 172 -1.46 13.92 18.81
C LYS A 172 0.06 13.84 19.01
N ARG A 173 0.80 14.38 18.07
CA ARG A 173 2.25 14.30 17.93
C ARG A 173 3.05 14.39 19.23
N ASP A 174 2.81 15.45 20.04
CA ASP A 174 3.58 15.65 21.28
C ASP A 174 3.29 14.55 22.29
N ARG A 175 2.02 14.16 22.40
CA ARG A 175 1.59 13.06 23.26
C ARG A 175 2.16 11.71 22.79
N LEU A 176 2.18 11.44 21.49
CA LEU A 176 2.78 10.24 20.91
C LEU A 176 4.28 10.13 21.21
N ILE A 177 5.01 11.27 21.18
CA ILE A 177 6.43 11.32 21.56
C ILE A 177 6.63 10.99 23.04
N GLU A 178 5.74 11.45 23.93
CA GLU A 178 5.77 11.11 25.35
C GLU A 178 5.50 9.61 25.59
N LEU A 179 4.46 9.09 24.94
CA LEU A 179 4.08 7.68 25.00
C LEU A 179 5.21 6.78 24.47
N ALA A 180 5.80 7.11 23.31
CA ALA A 180 6.93 6.39 22.76
C ALA A 180 8.10 6.28 23.74
N LYS A 181 8.43 7.37 24.43
CA LYS A 181 9.47 7.39 25.47
C LYS A 181 9.11 6.49 26.66
N SER A 182 7.85 6.55 27.12
CA SER A 182 7.39 5.77 28.26
C SER A 182 7.41 4.27 27.97
N TRP A 183 7.06 3.88 26.75
CA TRP A 183 7.06 2.49 26.29
C TRP A 183 8.41 2.05 25.72
N LYS A 184 9.40 2.96 25.62
CA LYS A 184 10.72 2.74 24.99
C LYS A 184 10.60 2.24 23.54
N MET A 185 9.61 2.72 22.83
CA MET A 185 9.36 2.41 21.43
C MET A 185 9.96 3.46 20.51
N LYS A 186 10.40 3.05 19.33
CA LYS A 186 10.78 3.96 18.26
C LYS A 186 9.56 4.62 17.67
N ILE A 187 9.69 5.91 17.33
CA ILE A 187 8.65 6.72 16.71
C ILE A 187 9.19 7.40 15.47
N VAL A 188 8.53 7.22 14.35
CA VAL A 188 8.92 7.76 13.03
C VAL A 188 7.73 8.39 12.32
N THR A 189 7.99 9.15 11.24
CA THR A 189 6.95 9.76 10.42
C THR A 189 6.82 9.07 9.07
N ILE A 190 5.61 9.07 8.50
CA ILE A 190 5.39 8.62 7.11
C ILE A 190 6.17 9.51 6.14
N LYS A 191 6.32 10.80 6.43
CA LYS A 191 7.10 11.73 5.63
C LYS A 191 8.56 11.29 5.52
N ASP A 192 9.21 10.97 6.63
CA ASP A 192 10.60 10.50 6.63
C ASP A 192 10.72 9.13 5.93
N LEU A 193 9.70 8.27 6.08
CA LEU A 193 9.65 7.00 5.37
C LEU A 193 9.54 7.19 3.84
N ILE A 194 8.76 8.16 3.36
CA ILE A 194 8.68 8.49 1.93
C ILE A 194 10.05 8.94 1.40
N GLU A 195 10.76 9.80 2.13
CA GLU A 195 12.11 10.22 1.75
C GLU A 195 13.09 9.05 1.74
N TYR A 196 13.03 8.21 2.77
CA TYR A 196 13.84 6.99 2.86
C TYR A 196 13.55 6.03 1.69
N ARG A 197 12.28 5.79 1.34
CA ARG A 197 11.84 4.92 0.24
C ARG A 197 12.31 5.42 -1.14
N ARG A 198 12.40 6.73 -1.34
CA ARG A 198 12.94 7.32 -2.59
C ARG A 198 14.42 7.00 -2.78
N LEU A 199 15.19 6.94 -1.70
CA LEU A 199 16.62 6.63 -1.72
C LEU A 199 16.91 5.12 -1.65
N ASN A 200 16.00 4.36 -1.04
CA ASN A 200 16.09 2.92 -0.83
C ASN A 200 14.85 2.27 -1.47
N PRO A 201 14.82 2.15 -2.80
CA PRO A 201 13.71 1.48 -3.44
C PRO A 201 13.65 0.05 -2.89
N LEU A 202 12.46 -0.37 -2.47
CA LEU A 202 12.23 -1.79 -2.25
C LEU A 202 12.62 -2.48 -3.55
N PRO A 203 13.30 -3.65 -3.49
CA PRO A 203 13.31 -4.48 -4.66
C PRO A 203 11.85 -4.50 -5.05
N GLU A 204 11.53 -3.94 -6.23
CA GLU A 204 10.21 -4.10 -6.77
C GLU A 204 9.88 -5.51 -6.43
N LEU A 205 8.81 -5.73 -5.66
CA LEU A 205 8.20 -7.03 -5.71
C LEU A 205 8.15 -7.27 -7.19
N THR A 206 9.08 -8.08 -7.66
CA THR A 206 9.15 -8.45 -9.04
C THR A 206 7.96 -9.36 -9.24
N ILE A 207 6.81 -8.78 -8.99
CA ILE A 207 5.62 -9.14 -9.66
C ILE A 207 5.96 -8.69 -11.07
N GLN A 208 6.57 -9.61 -11.79
CA GLN A 208 6.43 -9.67 -13.23
C GLN A 208 4.96 -10.03 -13.57
N LYS A 209 4.01 -9.58 -12.84
CA LYS A 209 2.72 -9.20 -13.39
C LYS A 209 3.05 -7.92 -14.12
N LYS A 210 3.46 -8.08 -15.37
CA LYS A 210 3.52 -6.97 -16.32
C LYS A 210 2.21 -6.23 -16.10
N LEU A 211 2.25 -5.04 -15.49
CA LEU A 211 1.06 -4.22 -15.22
C LEU A 211 0.24 -4.05 -16.51
N VAL A 212 0.91 -4.25 -17.63
CA VAL A 212 0.34 -4.23 -18.96
C VAL A 212 0.82 -5.42 -19.77
N LYS A 213 -0.07 -6.02 -20.55
CA LYS A 213 0.22 -7.06 -21.53
C LYS A 213 0.16 -6.45 -22.91
N LYS A 214 1.24 -6.57 -23.68
CA LYS A 214 1.22 -6.19 -25.09
C LYS A 214 0.30 -7.16 -25.84
N THR A 215 -0.75 -6.63 -26.46
CA THR A 215 -1.77 -7.42 -27.13
C THR A 215 -1.55 -7.45 -28.64
N SER A 216 -1.10 -6.33 -29.24
CA SER A 216 -0.86 -6.26 -30.66
C SER A 216 0.19 -5.21 -31.04
N THR A 217 0.75 -5.35 -32.22
CA THR A 217 1.57 -4.34 -32.89
C THR A 217 1.11 -4.27 -34.33
N ILE A 218 0.88 -3.06 -34.82
CA ILE A 218 0.48 -2.80 -36.21
C ILE A 218 1.34 -1.72 -36.82
N ASP A 219 1.50 -1.76 -38.13
CA ASP A 219 2.05 -0.66 -38.90
C ASP A 219 1.08 0.53 -38.84
N PHE A 220 1.60 1.68 -38.46
CA PHE A 220 0.81 2.89 -38.27
C PHE A 220 1.38 4.06 -39.09
N PRO A 221 1.22 4.06 -40.41
CA PRO A 221 1.59 5.21 -41.25
C PRO A 221 0.62 6.36 -41.00
N ASN A 222 1.18 7.56 -40.78
CA ASN A 222 0.40 8.78 -40.63
C ASN A 222 1.06 9.96 -41.35
N LYS A 223 0.48 11.19 -41.25
CA LYS A 223 1.02 12.40 -41.89
C LYS A 223 2.47 12.75 -41.47
N PHE A 224 2.99 12.17 -40.36
CA PHE A 224 4.34 12.41 -39.85
C PHE A 224 5.33 11.31 -40.24
N GLY A 225 4.88 10.26 -40.94
CA GLY A 225 5.73 9.19 -41.43
C GLY A 225 5.23 7.78 -41.10
N LYS A 226 6.19 6.83 -41.07
CA LYS A 226 5.90 5.45 -40.75
C LYS A 226 6.26 5.17 -39.29
N PHE A 227 5.32 4.62 -38.56
CA PHE A 227 5.42 4.27 -37.16
C PHE A 227 4.91 2.84 -36.93
N GLU A 228 5.21 2.30 -35.78
CA GLU A 228 4.55 1.11 -35.22
C GLU A 228 3.68 1.55 -34.03
N LEU A 229 2.45 1.08 -33.98
CA LEU A 229 1.54 1.26 -32.86
C LEU A 229 1.45 -0.05 -32.07
N HIS A 230 1.72 0.04 -30.79
CA HIS A 230 1.69 -1.07 -29.87
C HIS A 230 0.53 -0.88 -28.89
N MET A 231 -0.36 -1.86 -28.81
CA MET A 231 -1.48 -1.90 -27.87
C MET A 231 -1.09 -2.68 -26.64
N PHE A 232 -1.47 -2.17 -25.49
CA PHE A 232 -1.28 -2.82 -24.20
C PHE A 232 -2.60 -2.84 -23.44
N GLU A 233 -2.95 -3.99 -22.91
CA GLU A 233 -4.05 -4.19 -21.98
C GLU A 233 -3.54 -4.07 -20.55
N SER A 234 -4.20 -3.25 -19.74
CA SER A 234 -3.87 -3.11 -18.32
C SER A 234 -4.52 -4.20 -17.49
N HIS A 235 -3.79 -4.76 -16.54
CA HIS A 235 -4.34 -5.65 -15.52
C HIS A 235 -4.90 -4.87 -14.32
N VAL A 236 -4.78 -3.53 -14.32
CA VAL A 236 -5.33 -2.66 -13.28
C VAL A 236 -6.80 -2.39 -13.60
N LYS A 237 -7.71 -2.75 -12.69
CA LYS A 237 -9.15 -2.43 -12.82
C LYS A 237 -9.32 -0.92 -13.10
N ASN A 238 -10.19 -0.58 -14.07
CA ASN A 238 -10.50 0.78 -14.54
C ASN A 238 -9.43 1.50 -15.38
N GLN A 239 -8.33 0.83 -15.76
CA GLN A 239 -7.38 1.34 -16.74
C GLN A 239 -7.31 0.34 -17.90
N SER A 240 -8.18 0.51 -18.90
CA SER A 240 -8.42 -0.56 -19.87
C SER A 240 -7.28 -0.77 -20.88
N HIS A 241 -6.72 0.29 -21.45
CA HIS A 241 -5.74 0.17 -22.53
C HIS A 241 -4.73 1.30 -22.53
N HIS A 242 -3.51 0.99 -22.96
CA HIS A 242 -2.47 1.97 -23.24
C HIS A 242 -1.95 1.77 -24.66
N VAL A 243 -1.48 2.85 -25.26
CA VAL A 243 -0.91 2.84 -26.60
C VAL A 243 0.52 3.39 -26.54
N ALA A 244 1.44 2.72 -27.22
CA ALA A 244 2.76 3.28 -27.49
C ALA A 244 2.97 3.37 -29.00
N ILE A 245 3.45 4.53 -29.47
CA ILE A 245 3.79 4.76 -30.87
C ILE A 245 5.30 4.88 -30.95
N THR A 246 5.95 4.07 -31.81
CA THR A 246 7.39 4.09 -31.97
C THR A 246 7.80 4.38 -33.42
N LYS A 247 8.93 5.10 -33.57
CA LYS A 247 9.55 5.38 -34.89
C LYS A 247 10.92 4.72 -34.92
N GLY A 248 11.07 3.76 -35.84
CA GLY A 248 12.31 2.99 -35.96
C GLY A 248 12.50 1.93 -34.88
N LYS A 249 13.70 1.33 -34.83
CA LYS A 249 14.05 0.29 -33.84
C LYS A 249 14.60 0.92 -32.58
N ILE A 250 14.04 0.56 -31.44
CA ILE A 250 14.55 0.95 -30.13
C ILE A 250 15.74 0.04 -29.78
N ASP A 251 16.89 0.64 -29.47
CA ASP A 251 18.08 -0.06 -28.97
C ASP A 251 18.06 -0.01 -27.44
N PRO A 252 17.92 -1.15 -26.74
CA PRO A 252 17.82 -1.17 -25.27
C PRO A 252 19.09 -0.68 -24.58
N ASN A 253 20.22 -0.57 -25.30
CA ASN A 253 21.49 -0.09 -24.76
C ASN A 253 21.71 1.42 -24.97
N LYS A 254 20.76 2.14 -25.55
CA LYS A 254 20.86 3.57 -25.81
C LYS A 254 19.69 4.33 -25.19
N PRO A 255 19.95 5.56 -24.72
CA PRO A 255 18.86 6.44 -24.29
C PRO A 255 17.85 6.65 -25.43
N THR A 256 16.57 6.49 -25.14
CA THR A 256 15.50 6.72 -26.09
C THR A 256 14.66 7.91 -25.61
N LEU A 257 14.41 8.86 -26.53
CA LEU A 257 13.53 9.97 -26.23
C LEU A 257 12.08 9.45 -26.12
N VAL A 258 11.45 9.67 -24.97
CA VAL A 258 10.08 9.25 -24.69
C VAL A 258 9.24 10.46 -24.32
N ARG A 259 8.07 10.56 -24.89
CA ARG A 259 7.03 11.51 -24.48
C ARG A 259 5.84 10.76 -23.93
N VAL A 260 5.46 11.05 -22.69
CA VAL A 260 4.17 10.62 -22.13
C VAL A 260 3.11 11.67 -22.49
N HIS A 261 2.01 11.21 -23.05
CA HIS A 261 0.90 12.05 -23.47
C HIS A 261 -0.39 11.50 -22.88
N SER A 262 -1.14 12.35 -22.16
CA SER A 262 -2.47 12.00 -21.69
C SER A 262 -3.47 12.34 -22.79
N GLU A 263 -4.28 11.36 -23.19
CA GLU A 263 -5.31 11.55 -24.20
C GLU A 263 -6.18 12.77 -23.91
N CYS A 264 -6.26 13.68 -24.88
CA CYS A 264 -7.07 14.87 -24.80
C CYS A 264 -8.02 14.93 -26.00
N PHE A 265 -9.22 14.40 -25.82
CA PHE A 265 -10.21 14.31 -26.90
C PHE A 265 -10.45 15.63 -27.64
N THR A 266 -10.55 16.74 -26.91
CA THR A 266 -10.79 18.07 -27.54
C THR A 266 -9.56 18.64 -28.20
N GLY A 267 -8.36 18.47 -27.63
CA GLY A 267 -7.11 18.98 -28.22
C GLY A 267 -6.60 18.10 -29.35
N ASP A 268 -6.60 16.78 -29.16
CA ASP A 268 -5.97 15.84 -30.10
C ASP A 268 -6.87 15.58 -31.33
N ILE A 269 -8.22 15.52 -31.16
CA ILE A 269 -9.16 15.21 -32.23
C ILE A 269 -9.76 16.45 -32.82
N PHE A 270 -10.23 17.40 -32.00
CA PHE A 270 -10.93 18.58 -32.46
C PHE A 270 -10.07 19.86 -32.61
N GLY A 271 -8.75 19.76 -32.27
CA GLY A 271 -7.84 20.89 -32.41
C GLY A 271 -8.22 22.10 -31.55
N SER A 272 -8.70 21.86 -30.31
CA SER A 272 -9.07 22.94 -29.40
C SER A 272 -7.90 23.87 -29.12
N CYS A 273 -8.13 25.16 -29.25
CA CYS A 273 -7.17 26.23 -28.91
C CYS A 273 -7.15 26.55 -27.39
N ARG A 274 -7.91 25.82 -26.57
CA ARG A 274 -7.93 26.01 -25.12
C ARG A 274 -6.83 25.20 -24.40
N CYS A 275 -6.15 24.32 -25.10
CA CYS A 275 -5.01 23.56 -24.64
C CYS A 275 -3.98 23.41 -25.76
N GLU A 276 -2.77 22.97 -25.38
CA GLU A 276 -1.68 22.72 -26.33
C GLU A 276 -1.54 21.23 -26.69
N CYS A 277 -2.50 20.36 -26.29
CA CYS A 277 -2.38 18.92 -26.42
C CYS A 277 -2.12 18.47 -27.87
N GLY A 278 -2.91 18.92 -28.83
CA GLY A 278 -2.74 18.59 -30.23
C GLY A 278 -1.37 19.03 -30.77
N SER A 279 -0.98 20.29 -30.54
CA SER A 279 0.32 20.80 -30.99
C SER A 279 1.50 20.12 -30.31
N GLN A 280 1.31 19.65 -29.10
CA GLN A 280 2.30 18.88 -28.38
C GLN A 280 2.42 17.45 -28.90
N LEU A 281 1.35 16.84 -29.36
CA LEU A 281 1.37 15.52 -29.99
C LEU A 281 2.06 15.56 -31.37
N GLU A 282 1.99 16.70 -32.06
CA GLU A 282 2.59 16.90 -33.39
C GLU A 282 4.11 17.13 -33.36
N LYS A 283 4.66 17.63 -32.26
CA LYS A 283 6.11 17.87 -32.05
C LYS A 283 6.87 16.61 -31.67
#